data_b3d4fdc7591c072c00b3ad9491f3b2b0
#
_entry.id   b3d4fdc7591c072c00b3ad9491f3b2b0
#
_cell.length_a   1.000
_cell.length_b   1.000
_cell.length_c   1.000
_cell.angle_alpha   90.00
_cell.angle_beta   90.00
_cell.angle_gamma   90.00
#
_symmetry.space_group_name_H-M   'P 1'
#
loop_
_entity.id
_entity.type
_entity.pdbx_description
1 polymer ?
#
loop_
_entity_poly.entity_id
_entity_poly.type
_entity_poly.pdbx_seq_one_letter_code
_entity_poly.pdbx_strand_id
1 'polypeptide(L)'
;MSRLLSPRLLALTILLAPAAGQTAPKAAPTPAQATGTLLFPLEIVKNRDLDFGNVGTTAAAGTVVINPETDTISSTGGASLLGGTPHAAQFTGAAKGNSVVIIRIPKQPVTLTRVGGTQTMIADNFTLQGLDKRAVAARVAFDFKVGATLNVNANQAEGTYVGTFDVSIQYP
;
A
#
# COMPACT_ATOMS: atom_id res chain seq x y z
N MET A 1 101.16 -57.83 -39.61
CA MET A 1 100.58 -56.88 -40.57
C MET A 1 99.31 -56.31 -39.95
N SER A 2 99.44 -55.07 -39.64
CA SER A 2 98.48 -54.18 -38.90
C SER A 2 97.22 -53.86 -39.66
N ARG A 3 96.19 -53.73 -39.02
CA ARG A 3 95.16 -52.71 -39.28
C ARG A 3 94.39 -52.34 -38.04
N LEU A 4 94.53 -51.10 -37.64
CA LEU A 4 93.82 -50.36 -36.66
C LEU A 4 92.39 -50.17 -37.08
N LEU A 5 91.45 -50.45 -36.22
CA LEU A 5 90.02 -49.99 -36.33
C LEU A 5 89.76 -48.95 -35.27
N SER A 6 89.49 -47.77 -35.76
CA SER A 6 89.05 -46.63 -34.95
C SER A 6 87.60 -46.78 -34.45
N PRO A 7 87.28 -46.47 -33.25
CA PRO A 7 85.84 -46.39 -32.82
C PRO A 7 85.23 -45.05 -33.21
N ARG A 8 84.15 -45.09 -33.94
CA ARG A 8 83.31 -43.94 -34.27
C ARG A 8 82.37 -43.65 -33.04
N LEU A 9 82.63 -42.52 -32.45
CA LEU A 9 81.73 -41.97 -31.44
C LEU A 9 80.45 -41.53 -32.10
N LEU A 10 79.31 -42.16 -31.74
CA LEU A 10 77.98 -41.75 -32.17
C LEU A 10 77.43 -40.72 -31.17
N ALA A 11 77.45 -39.46 -31.53
CA ALA A 11 76.86 -38.41 -30.75
C ALA A 11 75.32 -38.44 -30.91
N LEU A 12 74.62 -38.83 -29.83
CA LEU A 12 73.16 -38.80 -29.73
C LEU A 12 72.75 -37.39 -29.42
N THR A 13 72.31 -36.60 -30.37
CA THR A 13 71.69 -35.29 -30.18
C THR A 13 70.23 -35.49 -29.75
N ILE A 14 69.94 -35.26 -28.49
CA ILE A 14 68.57 -35.20 -28.00
C ILE A 14 67.97 -33.84 -28.38
N LEU A 15 67.06 -33.86 -29.32
CA LEU A 15 66.26 -32.68 -29.71
C LEU A 15 65.16 -32.48 -28.66
N LEU A 16 65.38 -31.50 -27.79
CA LEU A 16 64.32 -31.05 -26.79
C LEU A 16 63.35 -30.19 -27.60
N ALA A 17 62.17 -30.75 -27.97
CA ALA A 17 61.11 -30.00 -28.57
C ALA A 17 60.40 -29.14 -27.46
N PRO A 18 60.17 -27.83 -27.66
CA PRO A 18 59.42 -27.06 -26.72
C PRO A 18 57.96 -27.54 -26.71
N ALA A 19 57.44 -27.95 -25.57
CA ALA A 19 56.05 -28.25 -25.37
C ALA A 19 55.25 -26.92 -25.53
N ALA A 20 54.60 -26.79 -26.69
CA ALA A 20 53.66 -25.71 -26.91
C ALA A 20 52.49 -25.88 -25.89
N GLY A 21 52.51 -25.07 -24.87
CA GLY A 21 51.41 -25.02 -23.88
C GLY A 21 50.12 -24.64 -24.63
N GLN A 22 49.24 -25.62 -24.79
CA GLN A 22 47.89 -25.35 -25.30
C GLN A 22 47.12 -24.61 -24.24
N THR A 23 46.93 -23.32 -24.41
CA THR A 23 45.97 -22.55 -23.58
C THR A 23 44.58 -23.05 -23.92
N ALA A 24 43.88 -23.60 -22.90
CA ALA A 24 42.50 -24.02 -23.06
C ALA A 24 41.65 -22.84 -23.57
N PRO A 25 40.79 -23.08 -24.55
CA PRO A 25 39.92 -22.01 -25.07
C PRO A 25 39.02 -21.48 -23.95
N LYS A 26 39.19 -20.22 -23.59
CA LYS A 26 38.32 -19.53 -22.66
C LYS A 26 37.05 -19.19 -23.39
N ALA A 27 35.89 -19.64 -22.88
CA ALA A 27 34.60 -19.24 -23.40
C ALA A 27 34.46 -17.71 -23.37
N ALA A 28 33.97 -17.14 -24.44
CA ALA A 28 33.68 -15.72 -24.49
C ALA A 28 32.63 -15.36 -23.42
N PRO A 29 32.81 -14.25 -22.71
CA PRO A 29 31.82 -13.84 -21.73
C PRO A 29 30.47 -13.55 -22.41
N THR A 30 29.43 -14.23 -21.98
CA THR A 30 28.08 -13.97 -22.45
C THR A 30 27.50 -12.82 -21.60
N PRO A 31 27.13 -11.69 -22.21
CA PRO A 31 26.56 -10.59 -21.46
C PRO A 31 25.19 -10.98 -20.88
N ALA A 32 25.03 -10.81 -19.59
CA ALA A 32 23.75 -10.93 -18.90
C ALA A 32 23.22 -9.53 -18.58
N GLN A 33 21.93 -9.30 -18.82
CA GLN A 33 21.29 -8.05 -18.45
C GLN A 33 20.68 -8.18 -17.05
N ALA A 34 20.96 -7.20 -16.20
CA ALA A 34 20.27 -7.02 -14.94
C ALA A 34 19.30 -5.84 -15.09
N THR A 35 18.00 -6.08 -14.88
CA THR A 35 16.96 -5.06 -14.88
C THR A 35 16.42 -4.87 -13.47
N GLY A 36 16.37 -3.62 -13.01
CA GLY A 36 15.72 -3.22 -11.77
C GLY A 36 14.68 -2.15 -12.06
N THR A 37 13.49 -2.30 -11.51
CA THR A 37 12.43 -1.28 -11.61
C THR A 37 12.31 -0.55 -10.29
N LEU A 38 12.57 0.76 -10.29
CA LEU A 38 12.34 1.62 -9.14
C LEU A 38 10.91 2.15 -9.20
N LEU A 39 10.10 1.80 -8.18
CA LEU A 39 8.75 2.30 -8.05
C LEU A 39 8.73 3.52 -7.12
N PHE A 40 7.94 4.53 -7.48
CA PHE A 40 7.65 5.64 -6.59
C PHE A 40 6.72 5.13 -5.47
N PRO A 41 7.03 5.37 -4.19
CA PRO A 41 6.17 4.93 -3.10
C PRO A 41 4.80 5.62 -3.17
N LEU A 42 3.75 4.85 -2.83
CA LEU A 42 2.45 5.40 -2.52
C LEU A 42 2.46 5.87 -1.07
N GLU A 43 1.96 7.06 -0.84
CA GLU A 43 1.81 7.63 0.50
C GLU A 43 0.36 8.02 0.75
N ILE A 44 -0.10 7.82 1.97
CA ILE A 44 -1.40 8.29 2.45
C ILE A 44 -1.21 8.89 3.84
N VAL A 45 -1.74 10.08 4.01
CA VAL A 45 -1.74 10.81 5.29
C VAL A 45 -3.18 11.07 5.68
N LYS A 46 -3.53 10.72 6.90
CA LYS A 46 -4.82 11.09 7.50
C LYS A 46 -4.70 12.52 8.03
N ASN A 47 -5.52 13.43 7.53
CA ASN A 47 -5.56 14.83 7.96
C ASN A 47 -6.59 15.05 9.05
N ARG A 48 -7.71 14.28 9.00
CA ARG A 48 -8.83 14.43 9.93
C ARG A 48 -9.56 13.10 10.09
N ASP A 49 -9.97 12.78 11.30
CA ASP A 49 -10.79 11.61 11.61
C ASP A 49 -12.23 11.78 11.11
N LEU A 50 -13.01 10.72 11.08
CA LEU A 50 -14.45 10.73 10.90
C LEU A 50 -15.11 11.08 12.26
N ASP A 51 -15.90 12.13 12.30
CA ASP A 51 -16.59 12.56 13.52
C ASP A 51 -18.08 12.79 13.23
N PHE A 52 -18.95 12.07 13.92
CA PHE A 52 -20.39 12.21 13.80
C PHE A 52 -20.96 13.34 14.68
N GLY A 53 -20.12 14.03 15.47
CA GLY A 53 -20.54 15.07 16.41
C GLY A 53 -21.28 14.50 17.62
N ASN A 54 -22.09 15.34 18.22
CA ASN A 54 -22.93 14.96 19.35
C ASN A 54 -24.28 14.45 18.84
N VAL A 55 -24.59 13.20 19.14
CA VAL A 55 -25.79 12.51 18.69
C VAL A 55 -26.68 12.18 19.89
N GLY A 56 -27.92 12.61 19.80
CA GLY A 56 -28.95 12.22 20.76
C GLY A 56 -29.66 10.94 20.32
N THR A 57 -30.15 10.17 21.30
CA THR A 57 -30.90 8.94 21.10
C THR A 57 -32.26 9.02 21.79
N THR A 58 -33.22 8.26 21.29
CA THR A 58 -34.57 8.10 21.88
C THR A 58 -34.85 6.61 22.08
N ALA A 59 -36.11 6.30 22.46
CA ALA A 59 -36.60 4.92 22.56
C ALA A 59 -36.71 4.22 21.17
N ALA A 60 -36.49 4.93 20.09
CA ALA A 60 -36.45 4.38 18.74
C ALA A 60 -34.99 4.37 18.21
N ALA A 61 -34.63 3.37 17.42
CA ALA A 61 -33.35 3.35 16.73
C ALA A 61 -33.34 4.40 15.61
N GLY A 62 -32.15 4.85 15.24
CA GLY A 62 -31.97 5.83 14.17
C GLY A 62 -30.60 5.73 13.53
N THR A 63 -30.37 6.57 12.54
CA THR A 63 -29.06 6.63 11.85
C THR A 63 -28.58 8.07 11.73
N VAL A 64 -27.27 8.23 11.67
CA VAL A 64 -26.60 9.48 11.33
C VAL A 64 -25.69 9.24 10.14
N VAL A 65 -25.86 10.02 9.10
CA VAL A 65 -25.11 9.86 7.82
C VAL A 65 -24.27 11.09 7.57
N ILE A 66 -22.99 10.87 7.27
CA ILE A 66 -22.08 11.91 6.79
C ILE A 66 -21.81 11.67 5.30
N ASN A 67 -22.17 12.65 4.48
CA ASN A 67 -21.90 12.64 3.05
C ASN A 67 -20.52 13.25 2.79
N PRO A 68 -19.55 12.50 2.24
CA PRO A 68 -18.19 13.00 2.02
C PRO A 68 -18.08 14.00 0.85
N GLU A 69 -19.06 14.03 -0.07
CA GLU A 69 -19.06 14.97 -1.21
C GLU A 69 -19.37 16.40 -0.77
N THR A 70 -20.33 16.55 0.12
CA THR A 70 -20.86 17.85 0.54
C THR A 70 -20.48 18.23 1.96
N ASP A 71 -19.87 17.30 2.74
CA ASP A 71 -19.60 17.42 4.17
C ASP A 71 -20.87 17.68 5.00
N THR A 72 -22.04 17.30 4.46
CA THR A 72 -23.31 17.45 5.16
C THR A 72 -23.60 16.25 6.03
N ILE A 73 -24.28 16.51 7.14
CA ILE A 73 -24.75 15.49 8.06
C ILE A 73 -26.29 15.48 8.08
N SER A 74 -26.84 14.29 8.17
CA SER A 74 -28.28 14.08 8.35
C SER A 74 -28.55 12.98 9.34
N SER A 75 -29.69 13.04 10.02
CA SER A 75 -30.15 12.01 10.93
C SER A 75 -31.56 11.53 10.58
N THR A 76 -31.85 10.29 10.92
CA THR A 76 -33.17 9.68 10.72
C THR A 76 -33.57 8.85 11.92
N GLY A 77 -34.87 8.54 12.03
CA GLY A 77 -35.40 7.71 13.12
C GLY A 77 -35.30 8.40 14.49
N GLY A 78 -34.87 7.64 15.47
CA GLY A 78 -34.70 8.15 16.84
C GLY A 78 -33.37 8.83 17.11
N ALA A 79 -32.51 9.02 16.11
CA ALA A 79 -31.27 9.76 16.25
C ALA A 79 -31.51 11.26 15.96
N SER A 80 -30.85 12.13 16.72
CA SER A 80 -30.91 13.58 16.55
C SER A 80 -29.52 14.19 16.65
N LEU A 81 -29.30 15.29 15.92
CA LEU A 81 -28.04 16.02 15.96
C LEU A 81 -28.09 17.07 17.05
N LEU A 82 -27.24 16.97 18.06
CA LEU A 82 -27.18 17.85 19.21
C LEU A 82 -26.04 18.88 19.15
N GLY A 83 -25.34 18.95 18.02
CA GLY A 83 -24.21 19.86 17.81
C GLY A 83 -22.85 19.15 17.70
N GLY A 84 -21.80 19.85 18.09
CA GLY A 84 -20.44 19.43 17.81
C GLY A 84 -19.95 19.94 16.44
N THR A 85 -18.90 19.35 15.91
CA THR A 85 -18.33 19.67 14.59
C THR A 85 -18.25 18.41 13.73
N PRO A 86 -19.41 17.81 13.35
CA PRO A 86 -19.39 16.59 12.57
C PRO A 86 -18.73 16.82 11.21
N HIS A 87 -17.97 15.85 10.77
CA HIS A 87 -17.26 15.94 9.49
C HIS A 87 -16.80 14.57 8.97
N ALA A 88 -16.65 14.46 7.66
CA ALA A 88 -16.04 13.31 7.03
C ALA A 88 -14.54 13.18 7.38
N ALA A 89 -14.05 11.97 7.39
CA ALA A 89 -12.61 11.73 7.45
C ALA A 89 -11.94 12.29 6.20
N GLN A 90 -10.77 12.89 6.36
CA GLN A 90 -10.01 13.49 5.25
C GLN A 90 -8.62 12.91 5.16
N PHE A 91 -8.21 12.59 3.95
CA PHE A 91 -6.93 12.01 3.62
C PHE A 91 -6.28 12.75 2.46
N THR A 92 -4.95 12.79 2.48
CA THR A 92 -4.14 13.20 1.33
C THR A 92 -3.33 12.00 0.87
N GLY A 93 -3.49 11.65 -0.39
CA GLY A 93 -2.68 10.63 -1.07
C GLY A 93 -1.60 11.26 -1.93
N ALA A 94 -0.45 10.59 -2.07
CA ALA A 94 0.57 10.93 -3.05
C ALA A 94 0.98 9.69 -3.84
N ALA A 95 1.11 9.84 -5.16
CA ALA A 95 1.47 8.78 -6.06
C ALA A 95 2.40 9.26 -7.17
N LYS A 96 3.00 8.32 -7.92
CA LYS A 96 3.72 8.64 -9.14
C LYS A 96 2.80 9.37 -10.10
N GLY A 97 3.29 10.47 -10.66
CA GLY A 97 2.55 11.23 -11.68
C GLY A 97 2.22 10.41 -12.91
N ASN A 98 1.09 10.75 -13.57
CA ASN A 98 0.54 10.07 -14.72
C ASN A 98 0.25 8.57 -14.46
N SER A 99 -0.08 8.22 -13.22
CA SER A 99 -0.50 6.87 -12.84
C SER A 99 -1.98 6.85 -12.46
N VAL A 100 -2.52 5.66 -12.41
CA VAL A 100 -3.86 5.41 -11.86
C VAL A 100 -3.68 4.83 -10.46
N VAL A 101 -4.47 5.29 -9.50
CA VAL A 101 -4.55 4.74 -8.15
C VAL A 101 -5.95 4.22 -7.88
N ILE A 102 -6.03 3.24 -7.01
CA ILE A 102 -7.29 2.71 -6.49
C ILE A 102 -7.32 2.98 -4.99
N ILE A 103 -8.35 3.69 -4.53
CA ILE A 103 -8.61 3.95 -3.13
C ILE A 103 -9.50 2.84 -2.58
N ARG A 104 -9.11 2.26 -1.46
CA ARG A 104 -9.88 1.23 -0.75
C ARG A 104 -10.38 1.79 0.56
N ILE A 105 -11.68 1.68 0.78
CA ILE A 105 -12.38 2.04 2.02
C ILE A 105 -13.02 0.78 2.60
N PRO A 106 -13.40 0.75 3.88
CA PRO A 106 -14.06 -0.40 4.48
C PRO A 106 -15.32 -0.81 3.73
N LYS A 107 -15.47 -2.11 3.50
CA LYS A 107 -16.68 -2.72 2.94
C LYS A 107 -17.51 -3.45 4.01
N GLN A 108 -16.92 -3.66 5.18
CA GLN A 108 -17.53 -4.30 6.32
C GLN A 108 -17.87 -3.26 7.39
N PRO A 109 -18.90 -3.51 8.19
CA PRO A 109 -19.22 -2.66 9.34
C PRO A 109 -18.05 -2.57 10.31
N VAL A 110 -17.93 -1.41 10.95
CA VAL A 110 -16.92 -1.12 11.98
C VAL A 110 -17.64 -0.94 13.30
N THR A 111 -17.19 -1.65 14.32
CA THR A 111 -17.72 -1.54 15.68
C THR A 111 -17.02 -0.39 16.40
N LEU A 112 -17.82 0.54 16.92
CA LEU A 112 -17.40 1.56 17.85
C LEU A 112 -17.74 1.09 19.26
N THR A 113 -16.78 1.14 20.18
CA THR A 113 -16.96 0.74 21.58
C THR A 113 -16.95 1.97 22.47
N ARG A 114 -17.83 1.98 23.45
CA ARG A 114 -17.91 3.03 24.45
C ARG A 114 -16.65 3.09 25.29
N VAL A 115 -16.07 4.26 25.41
CA VAL A 115 -14.90 4.50 26.28
C VAL A 115 -15.30 4.23 27.74
N GLY A 116 -14.58 3.34 28.41
CA GLY A 116 -14.85 2.93 29.78
C GLY A 116 -16.09 2.02 29.95
N GLY A 117 -16.58 1.44 28.85
CA GLY A 117 -17.74 0.53 28.86
C GLY A 117 -17.64 -0.58 27.84
N THR A 118 -18.70 -1.37 27.72
CA THR A 118 -18.82 -2.50 26.78
C THR A 118 -19.87 -2.29 25.70
N GLN A 119 -20.62 -1.19 25.79
CA GLN A 119 -21.67 -0.88 24.83
C GLN A 119 -21.05 -0.53 23.47
N THR A 120 -21.72 -0.92 22.41
CA THR A 120 -21.23 -0.72 21.05
C THR A 120 -22.23 0.00 20.16
N MET A 121 -21.71 0.62 19.12
CA MET A 121 -22.45 1.14 17.97
C MET A 121 -21.77 0.63 16.70
N ILE A 122 -22.47 0.68 15.60
CA ILE A 122 -21.96 0.23 14.30
C ILE A 122 -21.89 1.42 13.34
N ALA A 123 -20.73 1.59 12.74
CA ALA A 123 -20.57 2.44 11.54
C ALA A 123 -20.46 1.53 10.32
N ASP A 124 -21.29 1.78 9.33
CA ASP A 124 -21.31 1.03 8.07
C ASP A 124 -21.52 1.96 6.86
N ASN A 125 -21.80 1.36 5.70
CA ASN A 125 -22.04 2.09 4.45
C ASN A 125 -21.00 3.18 4.20
N PHE A 126 -19.72 2.85 4.36
CA PHE A 126 -18.65 3.79 4.08
C PHE A 126 -18.71 4.26 2.62
N THR A 127 -18.63 5.54 2.41
CA THR A 127 -18.68 6.20 1.11
C THR A 127 -17.43 7.02 0.87
N LEU A 128 -16.98 7.05 -0.38
CA LEU A 128 -15.79 7.78 -0.80
C LEU A 128 -16.21 9.01 -1.59
N GLN A 129 -15.58 10.13 -1.36
CA GLN A 129 -15.71 11.32 -2.21
C GLN A 129 -15.14 11.02 -3.60
N GLY A 130 -15.96 11.16 -4.64
CA GLY A 130 -15.58 10.89 -6.03
C GLY A 130 -15.34 9.41 -6.33
N LEU A 131 -14.55 9.14 -7.36
CA LEU A 131 -14.29 7.78 -7.84
C LEU A 131 -13.20 7.09 -7.00
N ASP A 132 -13.35 5.80 -6.80
CA ASP A 132 -12.34 4.94 -6.17
C ASP A 132 -11.10 4.73 -7.05
N LYS A 133 -11.28 4.73 -8.37
CA LYS A 133 -10.21 4.67 -9.35
C LYS A 133 -9.96 6.05 -9.95
N ARG A 134 -8.77 6.61 -9.71
CA ARG A 134 -8.42 7.98 -10.11
C ARG A 134 -7.12 8.04 -10.90
N ALA A 135 -7.11 8.86 -11.94
CA ALA A 135 -5.88 9.29 -12.59
C ALA A 135 -5.22 10.39 -11.74
N VAL A 136 -3.97 10.20 -11.40
CA VAL A 136 -3.17 11.19 -10.66
C VAL A 136 -2.33 11.95 -11.67
N ALA A 137 -2.48 13.28 -11.71
CA ALA A 137 -1.63 14.14 -12.52
C ALA A 137 -0.18 14.11 -12.03
N ALA A 138 0.75 14.62 -12.84
CA ALA A 138 2.18 14.55 -12.55
C ALA A 138 2.52 15.13 -11.16
N ARG A 139 2.98 14.30 -10.23
CA ARG A 139 3.55 14.66 -8.92
C ARG A 139 2.66 15.54 -8.05
N VAL A 140 1.36 15.32 -8.06
CA VAL A 140 0.42 16.10 -7.25
C VAL A 140 -0.15 15.20 -6.15
N ALA A 141 -0.14 15.72 -4.92
CA ALA A 141 -0.96 15.17 -3.86
C ALA A 141 -2.44 15.35 -4.22
N PHE A 142 -3.28 14.41 -3.84
CA PHE A 142 -4.72 14.46 -4.07
C PHE A 142 -5.45 14.22 -2.76
N ASP A 143 -6.45 15.04 -2.51
CA ASP A 143 -7.28 14.90 -1.32
C ASP A 143 -8.54 14.10 -1.62
N PHE A 144 -9.05 13.43 -0.60
CA PHE A 144 -10.32 12.75 -0.64
C PHE A 144 -10.91 12.61 0.75
N LYS A 145 -12.22 12.45 0.79
CA LYS A 145 -12.97 12.29 2.03
C LYS A 145 -13.67 10.94 2.07
N VAL A 146 -13.89 10.44 3.28
CA VAL A 146 -14.64 9.22 3.56
C VAL A 146 -15.71 9.54 4.57
N GLY A 147 -16.96 9.30 4.20
CA GLY A 147 -18.12 9.36 5.05
C GLY A 147 -18.61 7.97 5.43
N ALA A 148 -19.57 7.90 6.35
CA ALA A 148 -20.22 6.65 6.74
C ALA A 148 -21.60 6.91 7.35
N THR A 149 -22.32 5.83 7.61
CA THR A 149 -23.55 5.79 8.38
C THR A 149 -23.28 5.24 9.77
N LEU A 150 -23.63 5.99 10.81
CA LEU A 150 -23.62 5.53 12.19
C LEU A 150 -25.04 5.01 12.56
N ASN A 151 -25.11 3.77 12.99
CA ASN A 151 -26.34 3.18 13.50
C ASN A 151 -26.44 3.40 15.01
N VAL A 152 -27.48 4.10 15.43
CA VAL A 152 -27.77 4.43 16.83
C VAL A 152 -28.89 3.54 17.32
N ASN A 153 -28.61 2.70 18.30
CA ASN A 153 -29.65 1.84 18.88
C ASN A 153 -30.66 2.63 19.70
N ALA A 154 -31.84 2.07 19.87
CA ALA A 154 -32.81 2.59 20.82
C ALA A 154 -32.21 2.63 22.24
N ASN A 155 -32.41 3.74 22.96
CA ASN A 155 -31.85 3.93 24.29
C ASN A 155 -30.35 3.64 24.40
N GLN A 156 -29.60 4.01 23.37
CA GLN A 156 -28.14 3.85 23.35
C GLN A 156 -27.52 4.56 24.55
N ALA A 157 -26.66 3.87 25.29
CA ALA A 157 -26.04 4.44 26.50
C ALA A 157 -25.20 5.66 26.15
N GLU A 158 -25.30 6.70 26.97
CA GLU A 158 -24.48 7.91 26.82
C GLU A 158 -22.99 7.62 26.96
N GLY A 159 -22.17 8.37 26.25
CA GLY A 159 -20.71 8.29 26.32
C GLY A 159 -20.04 8.51 24.95
N THR A 160 -18.72 8.52 24.98
CA THR A 160 -17.91 8.60 23.76
C THR A 160 -17.70 7.21 23.21
N TYR A 161 -17.99 7.02 21.93
CA TYR A 161 -17.79 5.77 21.20
C TYR A 161 -16.64 5.92 20.21
N VAL A 162 -15.69 4.98 20.23
CA VAL A 162 -14.50 5.01 19.40
C VAL A 162 -14.33 3.68 18.65
N GLY A 163 -13.98 3.76 17.39
CA GLY A 163 -13.62 2.64 16.54
C GLY A 163 -12.56 3.07 15.55
N THR A 164 -11.90 2.12 14.92
CA THR A 164 -10.88 2.37 13.89
C THR A 164 -11.26 1.70 12.60
N PHE A 165 -10.92 2.32 11.48
CA PHE A 165 -11.08 1.74 10.16
C PHE A 165 -9.86 2.07 9.29
N ASP A 166 -9.61 1.22 8.31
CA ASP A 166 -8.47 1.34 7.42
C ASP A 166 -8.88 1.92 6.07
N VAL A 167 -8.06 2.83 5.58
CA VAL A 167 -8.12 3.37 4.23
C VAL A 167 -6.76 3.14 3.58
N SER A 168 -6.74 2.63 2.36
CA SER A 168 -5.50 2.39 1.64
C SER A 168 -5.59 2.86 0.20
N ILE A 169 -4.42 3.12 -0.39
CA ILE A 169 -4.27 3.38 -1.82
C ILE A 169 -3.34 2.34 -2.42
N GLN A 170 -3.60 1.96 -3.65
CA GLN A 170 -2.79 0.98 -4.38
C GLN A 170 -2.73 1.32 -5.86
N TYR A 171 -1.70 0.85 -6.54
CA TYR A 171 -1.70 0.79 -8.01
C TYR A 171 -2.61 -0.34 -8.49
N PRO A 172 -3.18 -0.25 -9.71
CA PRO A 172 -3.99 -1.30 -10.33
C PRO A 172 -3.23 -2.61 -10.49
#